data_066f955c5ef64948d06e321ff6c9bd1e
#
_entry.id   066f955c5ef64948d06e321ff6c9bd1e
#
_cell.length_a   1.000
_cell.length_b   1.000
_cell.length_c   1.000
_cell.angle_alpha   90.00
_cell.angle_beta   90.00
_cell.angle_gamma   90.00
#
_symmetry.space_group_name_H-M   'P 1'
#
loop_
_entity.id
_entity.type
_entity.pdbx_description
1 polymer ?
#
loop_
_entity_poly.entity_id
_entity_poly.type
_entity_poly.pdbx_seq_one_letter_code
_entity_poly.pdbx_strand_id
1 'polypeptide(L)'
;MKKRRILSIFMGVVILLLTVTGCSGDVEVSQGVTDTSIKVGNTAATSGAFAMVGVPFNAGIQAYFKKVNDEGGIDGRMIEFVHYDDEFDPVKGKAFTEQLINDDKVFAIVGHFGTPTIGATVDLLKETGIPTVYFAAGISDLYYEDANSVEEGRGLFPVQPIYVTEGRLIVARAIEEHNAKKIGVIYTNDDAGKDLLAGVENQIEKLSGDYSIIKEQVNPGATDVSSAVLKMKNEGVDVIIAASIQATFPTIVKELINQGLDKPVFTTYVNADAATIANFAADYTSLSNKFPIYSNSWLSLDNEDELQAFIDGITEYGEPDYAGNAYAMAGWIAGHFMVEGLKRTAEEGLTWENFMKAMEDEFKIPMGGTVDFRDGNRIGTQSMALLKVSQDASTWEVVKPMENLNDILSRVE
;
A
#
# COMPACT_ATOMS: atom_id res chain seq x y z
N MET A 1 -77.36 45.16 -55.54
CA MET A 1 -76.26 45.78 -54.87
C MET A 1 -76.22 45.29 -53.41
N LYS A 2 -75.64 44.13 -53.19
CA LYS A 2 -75.53 43.51 -51.83
C LYS A 2 -74.04 43.12 -51.57
N LYS A 3 -73.44 43.80 -50.57
CA LYS A 3 -72.10 43.47 -50.07
C LYS A 3 -72.20 42.20 -49.26
N ARG A 4 -71.46 41.18 -49.65
CA ARG A 4 -71.23 39.99 -48.83
C ARG A 4 -69.93 40.20 -48.03
N ARG A 5 -70.06 40.16 -46.69
CA ARG A 5 -68.94 40.10 -45.77
C ARG A 5 -68.43 38.65 -45.68
N ILE A 6 -67.14 38.41 -45.96
CA ILE A 6 -66.47 37.15 -45.69
C ILE A 6 -65.78 37.26 -44.32
N LEU A 7 -66.25 36.43 -43.43
CA LEU A 7 -65.74 36.33 -42.08
C LEU A 7 -64.58 35.27 -42.10
N SER A 8 -63.33 35.69 -41.96
CA SER A 8 -62.20 34.82 -41.88
C SER A 8 -62.02 34.38 -40.42
N ILE A 9 -62.21 33.12 -40.17
CA ILE A 9 -61.89 32.44 -38.87
C ILE A 9 -60.42 32.18 -38.84
N PHE A 10 -59.68 32.92 -37.95
CA PHE A 10 -58.31 32.59 -37.59
C PHE A 10 -58.34 31.51 -36.48
N MET A 11 -57.98 30.29 -36.85
CA MET A 11 -57.82 29.21 -35.91
C MET A 11 -56.39 29.30 -35.35
N GLY A 12 -56.25 29.90 -34.17
CA GLY A 12 -54.99 29.96 -33.45
C GLY A 12 -54.64 28.59 -32.86
N VAL A 13 -53.64 27.97 -33.41
CA VAL A 13 -53.01 26.77 -32.79
C VAL A 13 -52.13 27.26 -31.65
N VAL A 14 -52.57 27.11 -30.41
CA VAL A 14 -51.77 27.31 -29.22
C VAL A 14 -50.92 26.03 -29.06
N ILE A 15 -49.66 26.09 -29.46
CA ILE A 15 -48.68 25.06 -29.11
C ILE A 15 -48.31 25.25 -27.65
N LEU A 16 -48.87 24.40 -26.80
CA LEU A 16 -48.48 24.29 -25.39
C LEU A 16 -47.11 23.60 -25.33
N LEU A 17 -46.04 24.38 -25.25
CA LEU A 17 -44.70 23.89 -24.89
C LEU A 17 -44.77 23.43 -23.42
N LEU A 18 -44.98 22.13 -23.23
CA LEU A 18 -44.68 21.48 -21.98
C LEU A 18 -43.14 21.50 -21.78
N THR A 19 -42.66 22.51 -21.11
CA THR A 19 -41.31 22.43 -20.48
C THR A 19 -41.41 21.38 -19.39
N VAL A 20 -40.94 20.19 -19.72
CA VAL A 20 -40.58 19.19 -18.73
C VAL A 20 -39.37 19.76 -17.99
N THR A 21 -39.60 20.54 -16.94
CA THR A 21 -38.60 20.75 -15.90
C THR A 21 -38.49 19.41 -15.21
N GLY A 22 -37.57 18.57 -15.70
CA GLY A 22 -37.05 17.45 -14.93
C GLY A 22 -36.40 18.08 -13.68
N CYS A 23 -37.00 17.88 -12.52
CA CYS A 23 -36.26 17.93 -11.29
C CYS A 23 -35.26 16.80 -11.32
N SER A 24 -34.09 17.03 -11.91
CA SER A 24 -32.90 16.35 -11.44
C SER A 24 -32.67 16.93 -10.04
N GLY A 25 -33.10 16.25 -9.00
CA GLY A 25 -32.61 16.55 -7.68
C GLY A 25 -31.08 16.51 -7.80
N ASP A 26 -30.42 17.62 -7.48
CA ASP A 26 -28.97 17.66 -7.43
C ASP A 26 -28.57 16.54 -6.46
N VAL A 27 -27.91 15.50 -6.99
CA VAL A 27 -27.37 14.43 -6.17
C VAL A 27 -26.28 15.07 -5.32
N GLU A 28 -26.42 14.99 -4.00
CA GLU A 28 -25.43 15.56 -3.09
C GLU A 28 -24.07 14.90 -3.37
N VAL A 29 -23.02 15.70 -3.51
CA VAL A 29 -21.64 15.23 -3.72
C VAL A 29 -20.71 15.93 -2.74
N SER A 30 -19.65 15.22 -2.31
CA SER A 30 -18.60 15.81 -1.49
C SER A 30 -17.62 16.64 -2.34
N GLN A 31 -16.72 17.36 -1.67
CA GLN A 31 -15.66 18.11 -2.36
C GLN A 31 -14.90 17.24 -3.36
N GLY A 32 -14.29 17.85 -4.37
CA GLY A 32 -13.49 17.17 -5.39
C GLY A 32 -14.28 16.46 -6.49
N VAL A 33 -15.62 16.51 -6.43
CA VAL A 33 -16.51 15.95 -7.46
C VAL A 33 -17.18 17.08 -8.25
N THR A 34 -17.11 16.97 -9.57
CA THR A 34 -17.81 17.84 -10.53
C THR A 34 -18.64 17.01 -11.49
N ASP A 35 -19.32 17.64 -12.43
CA ASP A 35 -20.05 16.92 -13.48
C ASP A 35 -19.16 16.09 -14.40
N THR A 36 -17.85 16.43 -14.49
CA THR A 36 -16.91 15.86 -15.46
C THR A 36 -15.67 15.23 -14.83
N SER A 37 -15.43 15.43 -13.53
CA SER A 37 -14.22 14.93 -12.87
C SER A 37 -14.42 14.55 -11.42
N ILE A 38 -13.54 13.66 -10.94
CA ILE A 38 -13.35 13.28 -9.54
C ILE A 38 -11.86 13.48 -9.23
N LYS A 39 -11.56 14.42 -8.33
CA LYS A 39 -10.20 14.74 -7.94
C LYS A 39 -9.79 13.91 -6.73
N VAL A 40 -8.70 13.15 -6.86
CA VAL A 40 -8.06 12.40 -5.79
C VAL A 40 -6.58 12.76 -5.71
N GLY A 41 -5.92 12.48 -4.60
CA GLY A 41 -4.51 12.85 -4.50
C GLY A 41 -3.72 12.07 -3.47
N ASN A 42 -2.40 12.27 -3.48
CA ASN A 42 -1.51 11.78 -2.43
C ASN A 42 -0.28 12.66 -2.23
N THR A 43 0.45 12.36 -1.16
CA THR A 43 1.86 12.70 -1.05
C THR A 43 2.68 11.42 -1.13
N ALA A 44 3.86 11.48 -1.74
CA ALA A 44 4.79 10.36 -1.82
C ALA A 44 6.20 10.86 -2.08
N ALA A 45 7.22 10.10 -1.65
CA ALA A 45 8.61 10.44 -1.91
C ALA A 45 8.99 10.09 -3.35
N THR A 46 8.87 11.04 -4.26
CA THR A 46 9.26 10.90 -5.67
C THR A 46 10.62 11.52 -5.99
N SER A 47 11.31 12.04 -4.97
CA SER A 47 12.71 12.40 -4.99
C SER A 47 13.47 11.87 -3.77
N GLY A 48 14.80 12.03 -3.74
CA GLY A 48 15.64 11.58 -2.63
C GLY A 48 15.82 10.05 -2.55
N ALA A 49 16.14 9.56 -1.35
CA ALA A 49 16.51 8.15 -1.13
C ALA A 49 15.39 7.14 -1.38
N PHE A 50 14.14 7.55 -1.26
CA PHE A 50 12.95 6.70 -1.43
C PHE A 50 12.29 6.84 -2.81
N ALA A 51 12.84 7.64 -3.71
CA ALA A 51 12.33 7.80 -5.07
C ALA A 51 12.25 6.46 -5.83
N MET A 52 13.17 5.54 -5.55
CA MET A 52 13.15 4.19 -6.13
C MET A 52 11.88 3.38 -5.82
N VAL A 53 11.14 3.79 -4.78
CA VAL A 53 9.86 3.21 -4.37
C VAL A 53 8.70 4.10 -4.80
N GLY A 54 8.75 5.39 -4.45
CA GLY A 54 7.63 6.32 -4.66
C GLY A 54 7.36 6.62 -6.12
N VAL A 55 8.39 6.70 -6.98
CA VAL A 55 8.19 6.96 -8.42
C VAL A 55 7.43 5.81 -9.10
N PRO A 56 7.88 4.54 -9.04
CA PRO A 56 7.14 3.44 -9.65
C PRO A 56 5.76 3.23 -8.99
N PHE A 57 5.64 3.44 -7.69
CA PHE A 57 4.35 3.36 -7.00
C PHE A 57 3.33 4.35 -7.59
N ASN A 58 3.69 5.62 -7.71
CA ASN A 58 2.81 6.62 -8.33
C ASN A 58 2.56 6.35 -9.82
N ALA A 59 3.54 5.81 -10.54
CA ALA A 59 3.35 5.39 -11.93
C ALA A 59 2.26 4.32 -12.06
N GLY A 60 2.22 3.35 -11.13
CA GLY A 60 1.16 2.33 -11.07
C GLY A 60 -0.23 2.93 -10.85
N ILE A 61 -0.38 3.85 -9.89
CA ILE A 61 -1.65 4.57 -9.65
C ILE A 61 -2.10 5.31 -10.91
N GLN A 62 -1.19 6.08 -11.50
CA GLN A 62 -1.49 6.89 -12.69
C GLN A 62 -1.85 6.03 -13.90
N ALA A 63 -1.17 4.91 -14.12
CA ALA A 63 -1.48 3.98 -15.20
C ALA A 63 -2.90 3.42 -15.04
N TYR A 64 -3.28 3.02 -13.82
CA TYR A 64 -4.64 2.53 -13.56
C TYR A 64 -5.69 3.60 -13.84
N PHE A 65 -5.50 4.82 -13.37
CA PHE A 65 -6.44 5.92 -13.60
C PHE A 65 -6.53 6.33 -15.08
N LYS A 66 -5.40 6.35 -15.81
CA LYS A 66 -5.41 6.61 -17.26
C LYS A 66 -6.20 5.55 -18.01
N LYS A 67 -6.01 4.27 -17.67
CA LYS A 67 -6.79 3.15 -18.23
C LYS A 67 -8.29 3.37 -18.01
N VAL A 68 -8.71 3.65 -16.78
CA VAL A 68 -10.12 3.88 -16.44
C VAL A 68 -10.68 5.11 -17.16
N ASN A 69 -9.90 6.17 -17.26
CA ASN A 69 -10.30 7.39 -18.00
C ASN A 69 -10.46 7.13 -19.49
N ASP A 70 -9.59 6.33 -20.10
CA ASP A 70 -9.71 5.94 -21.50
C ASP A 70 -10.95 5.08 -21.77
N GLU A 71 -11.38 4.28 -20.78
CA GLU A 71 -12.62 3.51 -20.78
C GLU A 71 -13.89 4.37 -20.52
N GLY A 72 -13.77 5.69 -20.32
CA GLY A 72 -14.89 6.62 -20.11
C GLY A 72 -15.06 7.13 -18.67
N GLY A 73 -14.13 6.81 -17.77
CA GLY A 73 -14.13 7.27 -16.37
C GLY A 73 -15.15 6.56 -15.48
N ILE A 74 -15.57 7.24 -14.42
CA ILE A 74 -16.57 6.76 -13.46
C ILE A 74 -17.89 7.52 -13.73
N ASP A 75 -18.86 6.85 -14.29
CA ASP A 75 -20.15 7.46 -14.68
C ASP A 75 -19.94 8.75 -15.51
N GLY A 76 -18.99 8.68 -16.48
CA GLY A 76 -18.62 9.80 -17.35
C GLY A 76 -17.71 10.87 -16.73
N ARG A 77 -17.29 10.72 -15.47
CA ARG A 77 -16.35 11.62 -14.79
C ARG A 77 -14.93 11.08 -14.88
N MET A 78 -13.98 11.90 -15.32
CA MET A 78 -12.57 11.55 -15.38
C MET A 78 -11.93 11.67 -13.99
N ILE A 79 -11.04 10.75 -13.65
CA ILE A 79 -10.26 10.81 -12.41
C ILE A 79 -9.07 11.75 -12.62
N GLU A 80 -8.97 12.79 -11.80
CA GLU A 80 -7.86 13.73 -11.74
C GLU A 80 -6.97 13.37 -10.54
N PHE A 81 -5.69 13.10 -10.79
CA PHE A 81 -4.74 12.74 -9.74
C PHE A 81 -3.78 13.89 -9.44
N VAL A 82 -3.80 14.38 -8.20
CA VAL A 82 -2.90 15.42 -7.68
C VAL A 82 -1.85 14.75 -6.80
N HIS A 83 -0.58 15.04 -7.07
CA HIS A 83 0.54 14.47 -6.34
C HIS A 83 1.50 15.56 -5.86
N TYR A 84 1.99 15.42 -4.62
CA TYR A 84 3.08 16.23 -4.06
C TYR A 84 4.24 15.34 -3.61
N ASP A 85 5.46 15.78 -3.92
CA ASP A 85 6.70 15.13 -3.48
C ASP A 85 7.04 15.58 -2.06
N ASP A 86 6.89 14.70 -1.08
CA ASP A 86 7.22 14.98 0.32
C ASP A 86 8.66 14.62 0.70
N GLU A 87 9.43 14.06 -0.22
CA GLU A 87 10.82 13.64 0.00
C GLU A 87 11.01 12.68 1.20
N PHE A 88 9.94 11.98 1.63
CA PHE A 88 9.88 11.16 2.84
C PHE A 88 10.01 11.98 4.15
N ASP A 89 9.71 13.27 4.10
CA ASP A 89 9.74 14.18 5.24
C ASP A 89 8.35 14.34 5.85
N PRO A 90 8.14 13.97 7.13
CA PRO A 90 6.82 14.01 7.77
C PRO A 90 6.24 15.43 7.87
N VAL A 91 7.08 16.47 7.94
CA VAL A 91 6.63 17.86 8.01
C VAL A 91 6.08 18.30 6.66
N LYS A 92 6.80 17.99 5.56
CA LYS A 92 6.33 18.23 4.19
C LYS A 92 5.07 17.41 3.89
N GLY A 93 5.09 16.13 4.22
CA GLY A 93 3.97 15.23 4.02
C GLY A 93 2.70 15.73 4.69
N LYS A 94 2.78 16.18 5.96
CA LYS A 94 1.64 16.78 6.65
C LYS A 94 1.15 18.05 5.97
N ALA A 95 2.05 18.98 5.63
CA ALA A 95 1.69 20.25 4.98
C ALA A 95 1.02 20.01 3.62
N PHE A 96 1.53 19.08 2.81
CA PHE A 96 0.93 18.73 1.52
C PHE A 96 -0.39 17.96 1.66
N THR A 97 -0.55 17.13 2.70
CA THR A 97 -1.83 16.49 3.00
C THR A 97 -2.89 17.53 3.37
N GLU A 98 -2.54 18.53 4.21
CA GLU A 98 -3.41 19.66 4.50
C GLU A 98 -3.77 20.45 3.23
N GLN A 99 -2.82 20.67 2.33
CA GLN A 99 -3.05 21.35 1.04
C GLN A 99 -4.01 20.55 0.15
N LEU A 100 -3.79 19.25 -0.03
CA LEU A 100 -4.71 18.37 -0.78
C LEU A 100 -6.15 18.46 -0.28
N ILE A 101 -6.34 18.48 1.05
CA ILE A 101 -7.65 18.52 1.67
C ILE A 101 -8.29 19.91 1.58
N ASN A 102 -7.53 20.97 1.92
CA ASN A 102 -8.08 22.30 2.16
C ASN A 102 -8.03 23.20 0.94
N ASP A 103 -7.02 23.09 0.07
CA ASP A 103 -6.81 23.97 -1.07
C ASP A 103 -7.22 23.28 -2.38
N ASP A 104 -6.68 22.09 -2.65
CA ASP A 104 -7.02 21.32 -3.86
C ASP A 104 -8.41 20.69 -3.78
N LYS A 105 -8.96 20.53 -2.56
CA LYS A 105 -10.29 19.97 -2.32
C LYS A 105 -10.46 18.59 -2.92
N VAL A 106 -9.48 17.68 -2.71
CA VAL A 106 -9.61 16.32 -3.23
C VAL A 106 -10.78 15.59 -2.57
N PHE A 107 -11.42 14.70 -3.32
CA PHE A 107 -12.50 13.83 -2.81
C PHE A 107 -11.95 12.80 -1.82
N ALA A 108 -10.80 12.22 -2.12
CA ALA A 108 -10.16 11.18 -1.29
C ALA A 108 -8.64 11.22 -1.45
N ILE A 109 -7.94 10.69 -0.46
CA ILE A 109 -6.52 10.38 -0.54
C ILE A 109 -6.36 8.94 -1.05
N VAL A 110 -5.43 8.70 -1.97
CA VAL A 110 -5.17 7.38 -2.55
C VAL A 110 -3.69 7.03 -2.53
N GLY A 111 -3.33 5.88 -1.97
CA GLY A 111 -1.94 5.48 -1.95
C GLY A 111 -1.07 6.44 -1.13
N HIS A 112 -1.54 6.82 0.07
CA HIS A 112 -0.76 7.67 0.97
C HIS A 112 0.53 6.97 1.35
N PHE A 113 1.66 7.64 1.18
CA PHE A 113 2.95 6.97 1.10
C PHE A 113 3.91 7.36 2.21
N GLY A 114 4.60 6.35 2.74
CA GLY A 114 5.76 6.54 3.60
C GLY A 114 5.43 6.56 5.08
N THR A 115 6.09 5.68 5.83
CA THR A 115 5.89 5.49 7.27
C THR A 115 5.90 6.81 8.07
N PRO A 116 6.90 7.72 7.93
CA PRO A 116 6.92 8.95 8.72
C PRO A 116 5.82 9.95 8.32
N THR A 117 5.50 10.05 7.02
CA THR A 117 4.42 10.91 6.52
C THR A 117 3.06 10.44 7.04
N ILE A 118 2.80 9.13 6.93
CA ILE A 118 1.56 8.53 7.40
C ILE A 118 1.43 8.73 8.92
N GLY A 119 2.45 8.39 9.72
CA GLY A 119 2.43 8.59 11.16
C GLY A 119 2.13 10.05 11.57
N ALA A 120 2.63 11.03 10.81
CA ALA A 120 2.37 12.44 11.06
C ALA A 120 0.97 12.92 10.65
N THR A 121 0.21 12.12 9.88
CA THR A 121 -1.06 12.54 9.27
C THR A 121 -2.28 11.73 9.71
N VAL A 122 -2.12 10.60 10.38
CA VAL A 122 -3.25 9.74 10.82
C VAL A 122 -4.31 10.54 11.58
N ASP A 123 -3.90 11.35 12.56
CA ASP A 123 -4.83 12.17 13.34
C ASP A 123 -5.58 13.19 12.47
N LEU A 124 -4.88 13.85 11.54
CA LEU A 124 -5.48 14.79 10.60
C LEU A 124 -6.53 14.11 9.70
N LEU A 125 -6.22 12.90 9.21
CA LEU A 125 -7.16 12.13 8.36
C LEU A 125 -8.41 11.72 9.16
N LYS A 126 -8.24 11.33 10.42
CA LYS A 126 -9.36 11.03 11.33
C LYS A 126 -10.18 12.27 11.68
N GLU A 127 -9.55 13.40 11.98
CA GLU A 127 -10.23 14.67 12.30
C GLU A 127 -11.04 15.20 11.12
N THR A 128 -10.51 15.07 9.89
CA THR A 128 -11.19 15.58 8.69
C THR A 128 -12.26 14.62 8.15
N GLY A 129 -12.11 13.32 8.42
CA GLY A 129 -12.97 12.27 7.90
C GLY A 129 -12.85 12.04 6.39
N ILE A 130 -11.80 12.56 5.75
CA ILE A 130 -11.56 12.33 4.33
C ILE A 130 -11.27 10.84 4.08
N PRO A 131 -11.98 10.18 3.16
CA PRO A 131 -11.67 8.80 2.82
C PRO A 131 -10.22 8.66 2.33
N THR A 132 -9.50 7.71 2.92
CA THR A 132 -8.11 7.43 2.54
C THR A 132 -7.96 5.95 2.23
N VAL A 133 -7.67 5.66 0.97
CA VAL A 133 -7.63 4.31 0.44
C VAL A 133 -6.21 3.92 0.13
N TYR A 134 -5.78 2.79 0.68
CA TYR A 134 -4.45 2.25 0.54
C TYR A 134 -3.36 3.15 1.16
N PHE A 135 -2.64 2.58 2.10
CA PHE A 135 -1.48 3.18 2.71
C PHE A 135 -0.24 2.37 2.35
N ALA A 136 0.80 3.03 1.85
CA ALA A 136 2.07 2.39 1.55
C ALA A 136 2.95 2.35 2.81
N ALA A 137 2.46 1.75 3.85
CA ALA A 137 3.11 1.42 5.11
C ALA A 137 2.25 0.43 5.90
N GLY A 138 2.85 -0.22 6.90
CA GLY A 138 2.19 -1.19 7.78
C GLY A 138 2.26 -0.80 9.26
N ILE A 139 2.35 0.50 9.60
CA ILE A 139 2.44 0.95 11.00
C ILE A 139 1.15 0.67 11.77
N SER A 140 1.28 0.29 13.04
CA SER A 140 0.15 -0.13 13.89
C SER A 140 -0.94 0.93 14.03
N ASP A 141 -0.59 2.22 13.99
CA ASP A 141 -1.53 3.34 14.13
C ASP A 141 -2.57 3.47 13.00
N LEU A 142 -2.42 2.67 11.92
CA LEU A 142 -3.36 2.60 10.81
C LEU A 142 -4.45 1.53 10.97
N TYR A 143 -4.31 0.63 11.94
CA TYR A 143 -5.08 -0.61 11.97
C TYR A 143 -6.01 -0.67 13.18
N TYR A 144 -7.28 -0.92 12.92
CA TYR A 144 -8.36 -0.91 13.91
C TYR A 144 -9.27 -2.13 13.70
N GLU A 145 -9.80 -2.69 14.77
CA GLU A 145 -10.77 -3.79 14.71
C GLU A 145 -12.22 -3.30 14.80
N ASP A 146 -12.44 -2.08 15.35
CA ASP A 146 -13.75 -1.52 15.65
C ASP A 146 -13.91 -0.07 15.17
N ALA A 147 -13.43 0.25 13.95
CA ALA A 147 -13.49 1.60 13.37
C ALA A 147 -14.92 1.95 12.88
N ASN A 148 -15.84 2.20 13.81
CA ASN A 148 -17.25 2.45 13.50
C ASN A 148 -17.59 3.94 13.32
N SER A 149 -16.72 4.84 13.76
CA SER A 149 -16.84 6.28 13.56
C SER A 149 -15.61 6.86 12.86
N VAL A 150 -15.73 8.09 12.35
CA VAL A 150 -14.63 8.80 11.69
C VAL A 150 -13.45 8.95 12.65
N GLU A 151 -13.70 9.34 13.90
CA GLU A 151 -12.69 9.50 14.94
C GLU A 151 -11.99 8.18 15.29
N GLU A 152 -12.66 7.05 15.08
CA GLU A 152 -12.10 5.70 15.27
C GLU A 152 -11.39 5.18 14.03
N GLY A 153 -11.34 5.96 12.93
CA GLY A 153 -10.65 5.59 11.70
C GLY A 153 -11.51 4.92 10.62
N ARG A 154 -12.84 5.07 10.66
CA ARG A 154 -13.77 4.50 9.67
C ARG A 154 -13.41 4.87 8.23
N GLY A 155 -12.89 6.09 8.01
CA GLY A 155 -12.45 6.57 6.69
C GLY A 155 -11.11 6.01 6.20
N LEU A 156 -10.40 5.20 6.99
CA LEU A 156 -9.07 4.68 6.66
C LEU A 156 -9.19 3.23 6.18
N PHE A 157 -8.72 2.95 4.96
CA PHE A 157 -8.83 1.63 4.32
C PHE A 157 -7.43 1.08 3.99
N PRO A 158 -6.68 0.55 4.98
CA PRO A 158 -5.37 -0.05 4.76
C PRO A 158 -5.50 -1.42 4.07
N VAL A 159 -4.62 -1.72 3.12
CA VAL A 159 -4.61 -2.98 2.36
C VAL A 159 -3.41 -3.83 2.71
N GLN A 160 -2.25 -3.22 2.94
CA GLN A 160 -1.01 -3.92 3.27
C GLN A 160 -1.07 -4.58 4.65
N PRO A 161 -0.22 -5.60 4.93
CA PRO A 161 -0.14 -6.22 6.25
C PRO A 161 0.47 -5.27 7.31
N ILE A 162 0.13 -5.52 8.57
CA ILE A 162 0.67 -4.78 9.73
C ILE A 162 2.10 -5.22 10.02
N TYR A 163 3.03 -4.31 10.25
CA TYR A 163 4.42 -4.62 10.60
C TYR A 163 4.55 -5.42 11.91
N VAL A 164 3.74 -5.13 12.91
CA VAL A 164 3.73 -5.94 14.16
C VAL A 164 3.34 -7.39 13.86
N THR A 165 2.31 -7.62 13.05
CA THR A 165 1.91 -8.97 12.65
C THR A 165 3.00 -9.64 11.81
N GLU A 166 3.63 -8.89 10.89
CA GLU A 166 4.74 -9.41 10.09
C GLU A 166 5.95 -9.79 10.95
N GLY A 167 6.30 -8.99 11.96
CA GLY A 167 7.39 -9.31 12.89
C GLY A 167 7.16 -10.66 13.60
N ARG A 168 5.92 -10.95 14.01
CA ARG A 168 5.53 -12.26 14.54
C ARG A 168 5.73 -13.38 13.50
N LEU A 169 5.28 -13.11 12.28
CA LEU A 169 5.38 -14.06 11.16
C LEU A 169 6.83 -14.40 10.81
N ILE A 170 7.71 -13.41 10.80
CA ILE A 170 9.15 -13.61 10.54
C ILE A 170 9.76 -14.56 11.58
N VAL A 171 9.40 -14.43 12.86
CA VAL A 171 9.86 -15.38 13.90
C VAL A 171 9.37 -16.80 13.62
N ALA A 172 8.07 -16.96 13.30
CA ALA A 172 7.50 -18.25 12.95
C ALA A 172 8.24 -18.90 11.76
N ARG A 173 8.47 -18.14 10.70
CA ARG A 173 9.22 -18.58 9.52
C ARG A 173 10.68 -18.94 9.85
N ALA A 174 11.35 -18.15 10.69
CA ALA A 174 12.72 -18.44 11.12
C ALA A 174 12.82 -19.76 11.91
N ILE A 175 11.82 -20.07 12.73
CA ILE A 175 11.74 -21.33 13.45
C ILE A 175 11.45 -22.49 12.50
N GLU A 176 10.44 -22.36 11.62
CA GLU A 176 10.07 -23.39 10.65
C GLU A 176 11.22 -23.76 9.72
N GLU A 177 11.92 -22.76 9.16
CA GLU A 177 12.95 -22.99 8.14
C GLU A 177 14.32 -23.39 8.73
N HIS A 178 14.64 -22.92 9.95
CA HIS A 178 16.00 -23.04 10.49
C HIS A 178 16.07 -23.53 11.94
N ASN A 179 14.95 -23.90 12.59
CA ASN A 179 14.89 -24.23 14.01
C ASN A 179 15.56 -23.17 14.90
N ALA A 180 15.43 -21.90 14.52
CA ALA A 180 16.09 -20.79 15.18
C ALA A 180 15.63 -20.65 16.63
N LYS A 181 16.58 -20.48 17.56
CA LYS A 181 16.33 -20.25 18.99
C LYS A 181 16.93 -18.94 19.48
N LYS A 182 18.10 -18.59 18.98
CA LYS A 182 18.76 -17.31 19.29
C LYS A 182 18.67 -16.39 18.08
N ILE A 183 17.75 -15.43 18.16
CA ILE A 183 17.38 -14.56 17.04
C ILE A 183 18.09 -13.22 17.19
N GLY A 184 18.87 -12.82 16.18
CA GLY A 184 19.45 -11.49 16.08
C GLY A 184 18.48 -10.54 15.38
N VAL A 185 18.23 -9.36 15.95
CA VAL A 185 17.38 -8.33 15.34
C VAL A 185 18.16 -7.05 15.17
N ILE A 186 18.38 -6.63 13.92
CA ILE A 186 18.90 -5.29 13.60
C ILE A 186 17.73 -4.47 13.12
N TYR A 187 17.33 -3.44 13.89
CA TYR A 187 16.12 -2.66 13.63
C TYR A 187 16.40 -1.17 13.51
N THR A 188 15.64 -0.49 12.65
CA THR A 188 15.71 0.97 12.51
C THR A 188 14.93 1.69 13.62
N ASN A 189 15.46 2.85 14.04
CA ASN A 189 14.81 3.70 15.05
C ASN A 189 13.73 4.59 14.43
N ASP A 190 12.80 3.95 13.73
CA ASP A 190 11.59 4.54 13.18
C ASP A 190 10.40 3.62 13.48
N ASP A 191 9.21 4.03 13.11
CA ASP A 191 8.00 3.29 13.45
C ASP A 191 7.97 1.93 12.76
N ALA A 192 8.49 1.80 11.53
CA ALA A 192 8.58 0.51 10.84
C ALA A 192 9.49 -0.49 11.59
N GLY A 193 10.70 -0.06 11.94
CA GLY A 193 11.65 -0.94 12.65
C GLY A 193 11.18 -1.28 14.06
N LYS A 194 10.54 -0.34 14.77
CA LYS A 194 9.98 -0.56 16.11
C LYS A 194 8.79 -1.51 16.10
N ASP A 195 7.87 -1.36 15.14
CA ASP A 195 6.72 -2.24 15.01
C ASP A 195 7.13 -3.68 14.64
N LEU A 196 8.07 -3.83 13.71
CA LEU A 196 8.64 -5.14 13.38
C LEU A 196 9.29 -5.78 14.61
N LEU A 197 10.11 -5.02 15.37
CA LEU A 197 10.72 -5.51 16.61
C LEU A 197 9.65 -5.89 17.64
N ALA A 198 8.62 -5.07 17.85
CA ALA A 198 7.52 -5.38 18.75
C ALA A 198 6.83 -6.68 18.36
N GLY A 199 6.63 -6.92 17.08
CA GLY A 199 6.11 -8.18 16.57
C GLY A 199 7.00 -9.37 16.89
N VAL A 200 8.32 -9.23 16.71
CA VAL A 200 9.32 -10.26 17.08
C VAL A 200 9.24 -10.57 18.57
N GLU A 201 9.24 -9.55 19.42
CA GLU A 201 9.17 -9.69 20.88
C GLU A 201 7.85 -10.37 21.29
N ASN A 202 6.72 -9.91 20.77
CA ASN A 202 5.40 -10.50 21.03
C ASN A 202 5.33 -11.99 20.66
N GLN A 203 5.95 -12.40 19.57
CA GLN A 203 5.93 -13.81 19.17
C GLN A 203 6.83 -14.66 20.09
N ILE A 204 8.01 -14.18 20.45
CA ILE A 204 8.91 -14.88 21.38
C ILE A 204 8.25 -15.08 22.75
N GLU A 205 7.50 -14.09 23.26
CA GLU A 205 6.78 -14.19 24.52
C GLU A 205 5.69 -15.27 24.51
N LYS A 206 5.10 -15.57 23.35
CA LYS A 206 4.08 -16.60 23.18
C LYS A 206 4.64 -18.02 23.05
N LEU A 207 5.90 -18.12 22.69
CA LEU A 207 6.54 -19.43 22.46
C LEU A 207 6.92 -20.11 23.77
N SER A 208 6.76 -21.44 23.79
CA SER A 208 7.24 -22.28 24.89
C SER A 208 8.64 -22.79 24.58
N GLY A 209 9.62 -22.53 25.45
CA GLY A 209 10.99 -23.02 25.30
C GLY A 209 12.06 -21.93 25.47
N ASP A 210 13.32 -22.32 25.22
CA ASP A 210 14.48 -21.44 25.40
C ASP A 210 14.73 -20.62 24.13
N TYR A 211 13.94 -19.57 23.92
CA TYR A 211 14.14 -18.59 22.86
C TYR A 211 14.76 -17.31 23.42
N SER A 212 15.62 -16.67 22.64
CA SER A 212 16.27 -15.42 23.02
C SER A 212 16.42 -14.46 21.85
N ILE A 213 16.37 -13.17 22.14
CA ILE A 213 16.55 -12.08 21.18
C ILE A 213 17.81 -11.31 21.53
N ILE A 214 18.67 -11.07 20.55
CA ILE A 214 19.77 -10.12 20.59
C ILE A 214 19.39 -8.95 19.68
N LYS A 215 19.19 -7.77 20.20
CA LYS A 215 18.72 -6.61 19.43
C LYS A 215 19.75 -5.48 19.37
N GLU A 216 19.84 -4.85 18.20
CA GLU A 216 20.65 -3.66 17.95
C GLU A 216 19.87 -2.66 17.12
N GLN A 217 19.91 -1.41 17.57
CA GLN A 217 19.27 -0.29 16.92
C GLN A 217 20.25 0.40 15.96
N VAL A 218 19.75 0.75 14.76
CA VAL A 218 20.46 1.57 13.79
C VAL A 218 19.56 2.75 13.36
N ASN A 219 20.14 3.78 12.78
CA ASN A 219 19.34 4.88 12.21
C ASN A 219 18.78 4.49 10.84
N PRO A 220 17.58 4.97 10.47
CA PRO A 220 17.08 4.84 9.11
C PRO A 220 18.08 5.45 8.11
N GLY A 221 18.38 4.71 7.04
CA GLY A 221 19.37 5.14 6.05
C GLY A 221 20.82 5.10 6.50
N ALA A 222 21.14 4.42 7.62
CA ALA A 222 22.51 4.29 8.10
C ALA A 222 23.41 3.67 7.03
N THR A 223 24.57 4.29 6.80
CA THR A 223 25.62 3.81 5.87
C THR A 223 26.69 2.96 6.57
N ASP A 224 26.68 2.94 7.90
CA ASP A 224 27.55 2.10 8.75
C ASP A 224 26.70 1.39 9.79
N VAL A 225 26.70 0.06 9.73
CA VAL A 225 26.02 -0.86 10.67
C VAL A 225 26.99 -1.90 11.23
N SER A 226 28.30 -1.65 11.13
CA SER A 226 29.38 -2.58 11.48
C SER A 226 29.31 -3.07 12.92
N SER A 227 29.01 -2.18 13.86
CA SER A 227 28.86 -2.51 15.30
C SER A 227 27.68 -3.44 15.54
N ALA A 228 26.56 -3.22 14.86
CA ALA A 228 25.37 -4.07 15.00
C ALA A 228 25.64 -5.49 14.50
N VAL A 229 26.24 -5.62 13.31
CA VAL A 229 26.60 -6.91 12.73
C VAL A 229 27.65 -7.63 13.58
N LEU A 230 28.67 -6.91 14.07
CA LEU A 230 29.70 -7.48 14.94
C LEU A 230 29.10 -8.06 16.25
N LYS A 231 28.11 -7.40 16.81
CA LYS A 231 27.39 -7.92 18.00
C LYS A 231 26.65 -9.22 17.65
N MET A 232 25.91 -9.29 16.53
CA MET A 232 25.24 -10.53 16.11
C MET A 232 26.24 -11.68 15.96
N LYS A 233 27.41 -11.39 15.36
CA LYS A 233 28.49 -12.37 15.19
C LYS A 233 29.05 -12.88 16.54
N ASN A 234 29.36 -11.98 17.46
CA ASN A 234 29.92 -12.31 18.78
C ASN A 234 28.94 -13.09 19.65
N GLU A 235 27.66 -12.76 19.55
CA GLU A 235 26.59 -13.45 20.27
C GLU A 235 26.26 -14.83 19.68
N GLY A 236 26.66 -15.10 18.45
CA GLY A 236 26.44 -16.39 17.79
C GLY A 236 24.97 -16.68 17.56
N VAL A 237 24.24 -15.74 16.97
CA VAL A 237 22.81 -15.88 16.62
C VAL A 237 22.59 -16.97 15.57
N ASP A 238 21.41 -17.59 15.56
CA ASP A 238 21.05 -18.63 14.60
C ASP A 238 20.61 -18.02 13.27
N VAL A 239 19.82 -16.94 13.35
CA VAL A 239 19.30 -16.17 12.22
C VAL A 239 19.37 -14.68 12.52
N ILE A 240 19.25 -13.85 11.47
CA ILE A 240 19.19 -12.39 11.58
C ILE A 240 17.86 -11.90 10.99
N ILE A 241 17.16 -11.11 11.76
CA ILE A 241 16.00 -10.33 11.29
C ILE A 241 16.48 -8.92 11.03
N ALA A 242 16.50 -8.50 9.76
CA ALA A 242 16.74 -7.12 9.36
C ALA A 242 15.40 -6.36 9.36
N ALA A 243 15.00 -5.87 10.54
CA ALA A 243 13.78 -5.11 10.77
C ALA A 243 13.98 -3.65 10.31
N SER A 244 14.13 -3.47 9.02
CA SER A 244 14.45 -2.20 8.36
C SER A 244 13.94 -2.18 6.93
N ILE A 245 13.66 -0.99 6.41
CA ILE A 245 13.13 -0.80 5.06
C ILE A 245 14.19 -0.26 4.09
N GLN A 246 14.01 -0.54 2.82
CA GLN A 246 14.75 -0.14 1.62
C GLN A 246 16.22 0.24 1.83
N ALA A 247 16.53 1.52 2.10
CA ALA A 247 17.90 2.02 2.09
C ALA A 247 18.82 1.36 3.15
N THR A 248 18.27 0.91 4.29
CA THR A 248 19.04 0.32 5.38
C THR A 248 19.28 -1.18 5.19
N PHE A 249 18.30 -1.90 4.66
CA PHE A 249 18.40 -3.37 4.48
C PHE A 249 19.59 -3.80 3.60
N PRO A 250 19.82 -3.24 2.40
CA PRO A 250 21.00 -3.59 1.61
C PRO A 250 22.33 -3.31 2.32
N THR A 251 22.39 -2.26 3.16
CA THR A 251 23.59 -1.94 3.95
C THR A 251 23.86 -3.02 4.98
N ILE A 252 22.81 -3.55 5.65
CA ILE A 252 22.94 -4.67 6.57
C ILE A 252 23.47 -5.91 5.83
N VAL A 253 22.90 -6.28 4.68
CA VAL A 253 23.34 -7.43 3.89
C VAL A 253 24.81 -7.31 3.48
N LYS A 254 25.22 -6.15 2.96
CA LYS A 254 26.63 -5.90 2.59
C LYS A 254 27.56 -6.06 3.78
N GLU A 255 27.18 -5.56 4.94
CA GLU A 255 28.02 -5.65 6.13
C GLU A 255 28.10 -7.08 6.69
N LEU A 256 27.03 -7.89 6.59
CA LEU A 256 27.07 -9.31 6.89
C LEU A 256 28.11 -10.04 6.00
N ILE A 257 28.11 -9.71 4.71
CA ILE A 257 29.08 -10.23 3.75
C ILE A 257 30.51 -9.80 4.13
N ASN A 258 30.72 -8.51 4.39
CA ASN A 258 32.02 -7.94 4.76
C ASN A 258 32.64 -8.61 6.01
N GLN A 259 31.82 -8.88 7.02
CA GLN A 259 32.26 -9.51 8.26
C GLN A 259 32.27 -11.05 8.20
N GLY A 260 31.84 -11.66 7.09
CA GLY A 260 31.75 -13.11 6.91
C GLY A 260 30.79 -13.76 7.89
N LEU A 261 29.63 -13.13 8.13
CA LEU A 261 28.55 -13.69 8.96
C LEU A 261 27.49 -14.33 8.05
N ASP A 262 27.60 -15.66 7.86
CA ASP A 262 26.83 -16.46 6.92
C ASP A 262 25.56 -17.07 7.54
N LYS A 263 24.78 -16.26 8.22
CA LYS A 263 23.51 -16.67 8.85
C LYS A 263 22.31 -16.38 7.95
N PRO A 264 21.21 -17.19 8.01
CA PRO A 264 19.97 -16.88 7.35
C PRO A 264 19.48 -15.48 7.74
N VAL A 265 19.03 -14.72 6.77
CA VAL A 265 18.50 -13.37 6.96
C VAL A 265 17.03 -13.35 6.59
N PHE A 266 16.21 -12.73 7.42
CA PHE A 266 14.81 -12.44 7.15
C PHE A 266 14.59 -10.94 7.14
N THR A 267 13.76 -10.46 6.22
CA THR A 267 13.39 -9.06 6.14
C THR A 267 11.90 -8.88 5.86
N THR A 268 11.43 -7.64 5.85
CA THR A 268 10.02 -7.29 5.66
C THR A 268 9.61 -7.29 4.19
N TYR A 269 8.32 -7.49 3.93
CA TYR A 269 7.70 -7.49 2.60
C TYR A 269 7.99 -6.21 1.79
N VAL A 270 8.24 -5.08 2.43
CA VAL A 270 8.57 -3.83 1.73
C VAL A 270 9.91 -3.86 1.01
N ASN A 271 10.75 -4.87 1.29
CA ASN A 271 12.03 -5.10 0.61
C ASN A 271 11.93 -6.14 -0.52
N ALA A 272 10.75 -6.73 -0.74
CA ALA A 272 10.53 -7.82 -1.71
C ALA A 272 10.42 -7.31 -3.16
N ASP A 273 11.41 -6.55 -3.61
CA ASP A 273 11.53 -6.07 -5.00
C ASP A 273 12.94 -6.34 -5.56
N ALA A 274 13.05 -6.58 -6.86
CA ALA A 274 14.32 -6.87 -7.53
C ALA A 274 15.29 -5.66 -7.45
N ALA A 275 14.77 -4.42 -7.45
CA ALA A 275 15.60 -3.22 -7.28
C ALA A 275 16.29 -3.18 -5.91
N THR A 276 15.69 -3.75 -4.88
CA THR A 276 16.34 -3.91 -3.57
C THR A 276 17.51 -4.89 -3.64
N ILE A 277 17.32 -6.04 -4.31
CA ILE A 277 18.40 -7.03 -4.52
C ILE A 277 19.57 -6.42 -5.29
N ALA A 278 19.31 -5.63 -6.32
CA ALA A 278 20.32 -5.01 -7.18
C ALA A 278 21.36 -4.20 -6.37
N ASN A 279 21.00 -3.67 -5.20
CA ASN A 279 21.90 -2.91 -4.34
C ASN A 279 22.99 -3.76 -3.67
N PHE A 280 22.82 -5.07 -3.53
CA PHE A 280 23.82 -5.98 -2.93
C PHE A 280 24.19 -7.18 -3.81
N ALA A 281 23.58 -7.31 -5.00
CA ALA A 281 23.72 -8.46 -5.88
C ALA A 281 25.18 -8.81 -6.21
N ALA A 282 26.00 -7.79 -6.53
CA ALA A 282 27.42 -7.99 -6.87
C ALA A 282 28.20 -8.60 -5.71
N ASP A 283 28.00 -8.10 -4.49
CA ASP A 283 28.68 -8.61 -3.30
C ASP A 283 28.19 -10.02 -2.96
N TYR A 284 26.88 -10.24 -3.01
CA TYR A 284 26.27 -11.53 -2.69
C TYR A 284 26.64 -12.62 -3.70
N THR A 285 26.68 -12.31 -4.99
CA THR A 285 27.06 -13.29 -6.03
C THR A 285 28.53 -13.66 -5.97
N SER A 286 29.39 -12.80 -5.42
CA SER A 286 30.82 -13.08 -5.21
C SER A 286 31.09 -14.14 -4.12
N LEU A 287 30.11 -14.41 -3.26
CA LEU A 287 30.25 -15.41 -2.20
C LEU A 287 30.34 -16.82 -2.76
N SER A 288 31.35 -17.60 -2.32
CA SER A 288 31.47 -19.03 -2.64
C SER A 288 30.40 -19.87 -1.94
N ASN A 289 29.96 -19.45 -0.76
CA ASN A 289 28.88 -20.07 0.00
C ASN A 289 27.87 -19.00 0.37
N LYS A 290 26.66 -19.04 -0.22
CA LYS A 290 25.64 -18.03 -0.05
C LYS A 290 24.71 -18.41 1.10
N PHE A 291 24.49 -17.49 2.03
CA PHE A 291 23.47 -17.64 3.06
C PHE A 291 22.09 -17.25 2.48
N PRO A 292 21.00 -17.92 2.92
CA PRO A 292 19.68 -17.58 2.42
C PRO A 292 19.19 -16.24 2.96
N ILE A 293 18.57 -15.45 2.08
CA ILE A 293 17.91 -14.17 2.40
C ILE A 293 16.44 -14.32 2.05
N TYR A 294 15.56 -14.16 3.04
CA TYR A 294 14.10 -14.32 2.92
C TYR A 294 13.37 -13.01 3.12
N SER A 295 12.23 -12.90 2.46
CA SER A 295 11.25 -11.85 2.69
C SER A 295 9.84 -12.44 2.64
N ASN A 296 8.91 -11.88 3.38
CA ASN A 296 7.50 -12.14 3.12
C ASN A 296 7.04 -11.36 1.87
N SER A 297 5.90 -11.76 1.30
CA SER A 297 5.23 -11.01 0.25
C SER A 297 3.71 -11.13 0.42
N TRP A 298 3.03 -10.02 0.40
CA TRP A 298 1.57 -9.97 0.33
C TRP A 298 1.05 -9.97 -1.11
N LEU A 299 1.97 -9.86 -2.09
CA LEU A 299 1.69 -10.04 -3.51
C LEU A 299 1.89 -11.51 -3.90
N SER A 300 1.01 -12.04 -4.73
CA SER A 300 1.12 -13.34 -5.37
C SER A 300 1.17 -13.14 -6.88
N LEU A 301 2.17 -13.74 -7.50
CA LEU A 301 2.32 -13.74 -8.96
C LEU A 301 1.74 -15.01 -9.60
N ASP A 302 1.02 -15.83 -8.82
CA ASP A 302 0.46 -17.11 -9.28
C ASP A 302 -0.78 -16.93 -10.18
N ASN A 303 -1.43 -15.78 -10.14
CA ASN A 303 -2.55 -15.47 -11.01
C ASN A 303 -2.04 -14.78 -12.29
N GLU A 304 -1.79 -15.58 -13.31
CA GLU A 304 -1.23 -15.11 -14.60
C GLU A 304 -2.13 -14.07 -15.28
N ASP A 305 -3.46 -14.17 -15.19
CA ASP A 305 -4.39 -13.23 -15.81
C ASP A 305 -4.32 -11.84 -15.14
N GLU A 306 -4.24 -11.78 -13.81
CA GLU A 306 -4.13 -10.52 -13.08
C GLU A 306 -2.77 -9.86 -13.27
N LEU A 307 -1.71 -10.66 -13.29
CA LEU A 307 -0.35 -10.20 -13.58
C LEU A 307 -0.27 -9.65 -15.01
N GLN A 308 -0.85 -10.35 -15.98
CA GLN A 308 -0.86 -9.90 -17.37
C GLN A 308 -1.65 -8.61 -17.54
N ALA A 309 -2.80 -8.47 -16.85
CA ALA A 309 -3.59 -7.24 -16.86
C ALA A 309 -2.81 -6.03 -16.30
N PHE A 310 -1.98 -6.25 -15.28
CA PHE A 310 -1.06 -5.23 -14.78
C PHE A 310 0.03 -4.90 -15.83
N ILE A 311 0.70 -5.92 -16.38
CA ILE A 311 1.78 -5.75 -17.36
C ILE A 311 1.28 -4.99 -18.59
N ASP A 312 0.13 -5.37 -19.13
CA ASP A 312 -0.49 -4.69 -20.26
C ASP A 312 -0.84 -3.24 -19.92
N GLY A 313 -1.46 -3.03 -18.75
CA GLY A 313 -1.85 -1.70 -18.29
C GLY A 313 -0.68 -0.76 -18.03
N ILE A 314 0.37 -1.21 -17.34
CA ILE A 314 1.55 -0.37 -17.07
C ILE A 314 2.34 -0.09 -18.37
N THR A 315 2.30 -1.02 -19.32
CA THR A 315 2.96 -0.88 -20.62
C THR A 315 2.23 0.13 -21.53
N GLU A 316 0.90 0.11 -21.53
CA GLU A 316 0.09 0.97 -22.39
C GLU A 316 -0.13 2.36 -21.82
N TYR A 317 -0.38 2.45 -20.50
CA TYR A 317 -0.79 3.69 -19.82
C TYR A 317 0.27 4.31 -18.92
N GLY A 318 1.38 3.60 -18.64
CA GLY A 318 2.45 4.02 -17.73
C GLY A 318 3.83 3.91 -18.36
N GLU A 319 4.77 3.36 -17.58
CA GLU A 319 6.16 3.16 -17.97
C GLU A 319 6.45 1.66 -18.14
N PRO A 320 6.75 1.16 -19.36
CA PRO A 320 6.97 -0.27 -19.63
C PRO A 320 8.08 -0.90 -18.76
N ASP A 321 9.08 -0.12 -18.36
CA ASP A 321 10.19 -0.58 -17.53
C ASP A 321 9.73 -1.03 -16.13
N TYR A 322 8.52 -0.68 -15.72
CA TYR A 322 7.93 -1.11 -14.45
C TYR A 322 7.07 -2.37 -14.51
N ALA A 323 7.02 -3.07 -15.65
CA ALA A 323 6.21 -4.28 -15.82
C ALA A 323 6.53 -5.43 -14.85
N GLY A 324 7.75 -5.44 -14.27
CA GLY A 324 8.17 -6.41 -13.24
C GLY A 324 8.40 -5.79 -11.85
N ASN A 325 7.99 -4.54 -11.63
CA ASN A 325 8.30 -3.80 -10.42
C ASN A 325 7.19 -3.94 -9.39
N ALA A 326 7.49 -4.49 -8.20
CA ALA A 326 6.52 -4.74 -7.13
C ALA A 326 5.90 -3.44 -6.56
N TYR A 327 6.63 -2.33 -6.58
CA TYR A 327 6.09 -1.05 -6.12
C TYR A 327 5.08 -0.48 -7.11
N ALA A 328 5.31 -0.65 -8.42
CA ALA A 328 4.33 -0.29 -9.45
C ALA A 328 3.06 -1.17 -9.36
N MET A 329 3.22 -2.47 -9.08
CA MET A 329 2.09 -3.36 -8.80
C MET A 329 1.28 -2.86 -7.59
N ALA A 330 1.94 -2.47 -6.51
CA ALA A 330 1.30 -1.90 -5.32
C ALA A 330 0.53 -0.60 -5.64
N GLY A 331 1.10 0.27 -6.47
CA GLY A 331 0.44 1.47 -6.96
C GLY A 331 -0.80 1.18 -7.83
N TRP A 332 -0.70 0.21 -8.73
CA TRP A 332 -1.82 -0.28 -9.53
C TRP A 332 -2.96 -0.79 -8.65
N ILE A 333 -2.64 -1.54 -7.58
CA ILE A 333 -3.60 -2.02 -6.59
C ILE A 333 -4.26 -0.85 -5.84
N ALA A 334 -3.49 0.18 -5.45
CA ALA A 334 -4.05 1.37 -4.82
C ALA A 334 -5.05 2.08 -5.74
N GLY A 335 -4.72 2.24 -7.03
CA GLY A 335 -5.63 2.74 -8.05
C GLY A 335 -6.88 1.88 -8.21
N HIS A 336 -6.74 0.55 -8.20
CA HIS A 336 -7.86 -0.39 -8.28
C HIS A 336 -8.84 -0.20 -7.12
N PHE A 337 -8.36 -0.16 -5.87
CA PHE A 337 -9.22 0.02 -4.69
C PHE A 337 -9.98 1.35 -4.72
N MET A 338 -9.32 2.44 -5.12
CA MET A 338 -9.99 3.73 -5.27
C MET A 338 -11.12 3.66 -6.32
N VAL A 339 -10.85 3.08 -7.47
CA VAL A 339 -11.81 2.95 -8.57
C VAL A 339 -12.99 2.04 -8.19
N GLU A 340 -12.73 0.92 -7.51
CA GLU A 340 -13.80 0.04 -7.03
C GLU A 340 -14.73 0.78 -6.05
N GLY A 341 -14.17 1.51 -5.09
CA GLY A 341 -14.96 2.34 -4.18
C GLY A 341 -15.80 3.37 -4.93
N LEU A 342 -15.21 4.10 -5.88
CA LEU A 342 -15.91 5.09 -6.68
C LEU A 342 -17.04 4.48 -7.52
N LYS A 343 -16.80 3.33 -8.18
CA LYS A 343 -17.81 2.63 -8.98
C LYS A 343 -19.00 2.16 -8.14
N ARG A 344 -18.75 1.60 -6.96
CA ARG A 344 -19.80 1.15 -6.04
C ARG A 344 -20.62 2.29 -5.46
N THR A 345 -20.06 3.50 -5.41
CA THR A 345 -20.70 4.70 -4.85
C THR A 345 -21.47 5.50 -5.91
N ALA A 346 -21.14 5.37 -7.18
CA ALA A 346 -21.59 6.27 -8.25
C ALA A 346 -23.14 6.40 -8.36
N GLU A 347 -23.88 5.30 -8.19
CA GLU A 347 -25.35 5.28 -8.28
C GLU A 347 -26.04 5.95 -7.06
N GLU A 348 -25.43 5.90 -5.86
CA GLU A 348 -25.97 6.48 -4.63
C GLU A 348 -25.57 7.96 -4.44
N GLY A 349 -24.63 8.47 -5.25
CA GLY A 349 -24.04 9.80 -5.15
C GLY A 349 -22.68 9.78 -4.43
N LEU A 350 -21.72 10.50 -5.03
CA LEU A 350 -20.32 10.54 -4.58
C LEU A 350 -20.15 11.44 -3.34
N THR A 351 -20.66 10.98 -2.19
CA THR A 351 -20.40 11.56 -0.88
C THR A 351 -19.38 10.72 -0.11
N TRP A 352 -18.68 11.31 0.85
CA TRP A 352 -17.76 10.58 1.71
C TRP A 352 -18.47 9.45 2.48
N GLU A 353 -19.68 9.70 2.98
CA GLU A 353 -20.46 8.69 3.70
C GLU A 353 -20.82 7.49 2.81
N ASN A 354 -21.32 7.74 1.60
CA ASN A 354 -21.64 6.68 0.65
C ASN A 354 -20.39 5.91 0.22
N PHE A 355 -19.26 6.63 0.03
CA PHE A 355 -18.00 6.00 -0.33
C PHE A 355 -17.48 5.10 0.80
N MET A 356 -17.45 5.59 2.05
CA MET A 356 -17.05 4.77 3.20
C MET A 356 -17.94 3.52 3.33
N LYS A 357 -19.25 3.69 3.21
CA LYS A 357 -20.19 2.57 3.23
C LYS A 357 -19.95 1.56 2.09
N ALA A 358 -19.66 2.04 0.89
CA ALA A 358 -19.35 1.18 -0.27
C ALA A 358 -18.02 0.44 -0.11
N MET A 359 -17.09 1.00 0.66
CA MET A 359 -15.81 0.37 0.99
C MET A 359 -15.92 -0.63 2.16
N GLU A 360 -16.99 -0.62 2.94
CA GLU A 360 -17.22 -1.56 4.06
C GLU A 360 -17.71 -2.93 3.55
N ASP A 361 -16.86 -3.63 2.80
CA ASP A 361 -17.11 -4.93 2.18
C ASP A 361 -15.82 -5.74 2.13
N GLU A 362 -15.92 -6.98 1.65
CA GLU A 362 -14.77 -7.80 1.31
C GLU A 362 -14.30 -7.50 -0.12
N PHE A 363 -13.00 -7.33 -0.29
CA PHE A 363 -12.39 -7.08 -1.59
C PHE A 363 -11.32 -8.13 -1.89
N LYS A 364 -11.31 -8.60 -3.14
CA LYS A 364 -10.16 -9.30 -3.68
C LYS A 364 -9.07 -8.29 -4.01
N ILE A 365 -7.85 -8.56 -3.59
CA ILE A 365 -6.68 -7.76 -3.95
C ILE A 365 -6.13 -8.31 -5.27
N PRO A 366 -6.06 -7.52 -6.35
CA PRO A 366 -5.37 -7.96 -7.57
C PRO A 366 -3.94 -8.41 -7.26
N MET A 367 -3.53 -9.55 -7.80
CA MET A 367 -2.21 -10.14 -7.49
C MET A 367 -1.95 -10.33 -5.98
N GLY A 368 -3.00 -10.59 -5.19
CA GLY A 368 -2.90 -10.76 -3.74
C GLY A 368 -3.99 -11.66 -3.18
N GLY A 369 -4.17 -11.59 -1.87
CA GLY A 369 -5.26 -12.28 -1.16
C GLY A 369 -6.57 -11.49 -1.17
N THR A 370 -7.19 -11.40 0.00
CA THR A 370 -8.39 -10.59 0.25
C THR A 370 -8.15 -9.63 1.40
N VAL A 371 -8.94 -8.57 1.44
CA VAL A 371 -9.08 -7.69 2.60
C VAL A 371 -10.55 -7.51 2.90
N ASP A 372 -10.91 -7.49 4.18
CA ASP A 372 -12.28 -7.37 4.65
C ASP A 372 -12.43 -6.14 5.53
N PHE A 373 -13.23 -5.16 5.09
CA PHE A 373 -13.48 -3.92 5.80
C PHE A 373 -14.85 -3.88 6.50
N ARG A 374 -15.58 -4.99 6.53
CA ARG A 374 -16.88 -5.07 7.22
C ARG A 374 -16.72 -4.92 8.73
N ASP A 375 -17.78 -4.51 9.40
CA ASP A 375 -17.87 -4.41 10.86
C ASP A 375 -16.75 -3.57 11.52
N GLY A 376 -16.31 -2.50 10.84
CA GLY A 376 -15.24 -1.63 11.36
C GLY A 376 -13.84 -2.19 11.25
N ASN A 377 -13.66 -3.34 10.59
CA ASN A 377 -12.35 -3.97 10.44
C ASN A 377 -11.43 -3.16 9.50
N ARG A 378 -10.22 -2.87 9.96
CA ARG A 378 -9.16 -2.13 9.26
C ARG A 378 -7.80 -2.79 9.47
N ILE A 379 -7.71 -4.12 9.36
CA ILE A 379 -6.48 -4.88 9.67
C ILE A 379 -5.63 -5.24 8.44
N GLY A 380 -6.03 -4.83 7.24
CA GLY A 380 -5.33 -5.15 6.00
C GLY A 380 -5.41 -6.64 5.63
N THR A 381 -4.57 -7.06 4.66
CA THR A 381 -4.56 -8.47 4.22
C THR A 381 -3.99 -9.38 5.29
N GLN A 382 -4.57 -10.59 5.38
CA GLN A 382 -4.19 -11.62 6.34
C GLN A 382 -3.52 -12.83 5.69
N SER A 383 -2.86 -12.62 4.54
CA SER A 383 -2.16 -13.68 3.83
C SER A 383 -0.81 -13.22 3.32
N MET A 384 0.22 -14.08 3.43
CA MET A 384 1.57 -13.83 2.93
C MET A 384 2.24 -15.08 2.38
N ALA A 385 2.99 -14.91 1.29
CA ALA A 385 3.95 -15.89 0.78
C ALA A 385 5.32 -15.73 1.46
N LEU A 386 6.19 -16.73 1.34
CA LEU A 386 7.61 -16.63 1.69
C LEU A 386 8.44 -16.65 0.43
N LEU A 387 9.27 -15.64 0.27
CA LEU A 387 10.23 -15.50 -0.83
C LEU A 387 11.66 -15.69 -0.35
N LYS A 388 12.54 -16.03 -1.28
CA LYS A 388 13.98 -16.12 -1.07
C LYS A 388 14.72 -15.50 -2.26
N VAL A 389 15.84 -14.83 -2.01
CA VAL A 389 16.72 -14.32 -3.07
C VAL A 389 17.27 -15.48 -3.89
N SER A 390 17.15 -15.38 -5.23
CA SER A 390 17.69 -16.35 -6.18
C SER A 390 19.22 -16.49 -6.07
N GLN A 391 19.76 -17.61 -6.51
CA GLN A 391 21.21 -17.88 -6.42
C GLN A 391 22.06 -16.88 -7.22
N ASP A 392 21.53 -16.35 -8.31
CA ASP A 392 22.18 -15.33 -9.13
C ASP A 392 21.88 -13.88 -8.67
N ALA A 393 21.12 -13.75 -7.59
CA ALA A 393 20.65 -12.46 -7.03
C ALA A 393 19.96 -11.56 -8.07
N SER A 394 19.18 -12.14 -8.97
CA SER A 394 18.42 -11.41 -9.98
C SER A 394 16.95 -11.17 -9.58
N THR A 395 16.40 -12.02 -8.71
CA THR A 395 14.98 -11.99 -8.36
C THR A 395 14.69 -12.61 -6.99
N TRP A 396 13.46 -12.47 -6.55
CA TRP A 396 12.87 -13.23 -5.46
C TRP A 396 12.15 -14.47 -6.00
N GLU A 397 12.42 -15.63 -5.42
CA GLU A 397 11.79 -16.92 -5.75
C GLU A 397 10.80 -17.30 -4.64
N VAL A 398 9.62 -17.80 -5.01
CA VAL A 398 8.61 -18.28 -4.05
C VAL A 398 9.12 -19.57 -3.39
N VAL A 399 9.23 -19.55 -2.06
CA VAL A 399 9.59 -20.73 -1.24
C VAL A 399 8.32 -21.38 -0.69
N LYS A 400 7.38 -20.57 -0.20
CA LYS A 400 6.05 -21.01 0.22
C LYS A 400 5.00 -20.14 -0.44
N PRO A 401 3.91 -20.73 -0.93
CA PRO A 401 2.82 -19.98 -1.55
C PRO A 401 2.11 -19.09 -0.52
N MET A 402 1.11 -18.34 -0.96
CA MET A 402 0.28 -17.52 -0.10
C MET A 402 -0.42 -18.38 0.96
N GLU A 403 -0.22 -18.06 2.23
CA GLU A 403 -0.80 -18.74 3.39
C GLU A 403 -1.44 -17.71 4.32
N ASN A 404 -2.50 -18.10 5.03
CA ASN A 404 -3.10 -17.27 6.07
C ASN A 404 -2.14 -17.09 7.25
N LEU A 405 -2.06 -15.87 7.78
CA LEU A 405 -1.11 -15.51 8.85
C LEU A 405 -1.36 -16.31 10.14
N ASN A 406 -2.62 -16.55 10.50
CA ASN A 406 -2.97 -17.32 11.70
C ASN A 406 -2.55 -18.81 11.56
N ASP A 407 -2.67 -19.38 10.36
CA ASP A 407 -2.23 -20.75 10.11
C ASP A 407 -0.71 -20.89 10.29
N ILE A 408 0.06 -19.91 9.82
CA ILE A 408 1.53 -19.89 9.98
C ILE A 408 1.89 -19.78 11.46
N LEU A 409 1.30 -18.83 12.18
CA LEU A 409 1.61 -18.60 13.60
C LEU A 409 1.25 -19.82 14.46
N SER A 410 0.10 -20.45 14.19
CA SER A 410 -0.38 -21.62 14.96
C SER A 410 0.55 -22.84 14.87
N ARG A 411 1.42 -22.93 13.86
CA ARG A 411 2.35 -24.04 13.71
C ARG A 411 3.53 -23.98 14.69
N VAL A 412 3.79 -22.84 15.27
CA VAL A 412 4.93 -22.63 16.19
C VAL A 412 4.48 -22.27 17.61
N GLU A 413 3.27 -21.80 17.81
CA GLU A 413 2.65 -21.55 19.13
C GLU A 413 2.13 -22.87 19.75
#